data_1ec66aa84ffaa58ab8944ab16e4ffa65
#
_entry.id   1ec66aa84ffaa58ab8944ab16e4ffa65
#
_cell.length_a   1.000
_cell.length_b   1.000
_cell.length_c   1.000
_cell.angle_alpha   90.00
_cell.angle_beta   90.00
_cell.angle_gamma   90.00
#
_symmetry.space_group_name_H-M   'P 1'
#
loop_
_entity.id
_entity.type
_entity.pdbx_description
1 polymer ?
#
loop_
_entity_poly.entity_id
_entity_poly.type
_entity_poly.pdbx_seq_one_letter_code
_entity_poly.pdbx_strand_id
1 'polypeptide(L)'
;TPDYRLPSTASILCERLGLMRAFAFDVQAVCSGFLYALETGANFIRSGNYKKIIVVGAEKMSSIIDYTDRATCPIFGDGAAAFMLEPTTEDLGVMDSVLRTDGKGLPFLHIKAGGSVCTPSYYTLDNHMHYIYQEGRTVFKYAVANMANACEAVIERNHLSKDDIDWVIPH
;
A
#
# COMPACT_ATOMS: atom_id res chain seq x y z
N THR A 1 -2.56 4.89 -5.94
CA THR A 1 -2.71 5.91 -7.01
C THR A 1 -3.96 6.75 -6.73
N PRO A 2 -3.82 7.97 -6.17
CA PRO A 2 -4.97 8.82 -5.90
C PRO A 2 -5.58 9.39 -7.18
N ASP A 3 -6.92 9.56 -7.22
CA ASP A 3 -7.62 10.20 -8.33
C ASP A 3 -7.18 11.66 -8.51
N TYR A 4 -6.98 12.34 -7.40
CA TYR A 4 -6.57 13.74 -7.33
C TYR A 4 -5.47 13.91 -6.26
N ARG A 5 -4.65 14.93 -6.42
CA ARG A 5 -3.71 15.34 -5.35
C ARG A 5 -4.43 15.94 -4.14
N LEU A 6 -5.58 16.56 -4.37
CA LEU A 6 -6.51 17.15 -3.39
C LEU A 6 -7.92 17.05 -3.97
N PRO A 7 -8.94 16.70 -3.19
CA PRO A 7 -8.88 16.13 -1.84
C PRO A 7 -8.40 14.67 -1.83
N SER A 8 -8.31 14.05 -0.64
CA SER A 8 -7.99 12.61 -0.53
C SER A 8 -9.04 11.75 -1.22
N THR A 9 -8.63 10.63 -1.80
CA THR A 9 -9.53 9.66 -2.43
C THR A 9 -10.53 9.09 -1.41
N ALA A 10 -10.08 8.86 -0.18
CA ALA A 10 -10.94 8.40 0.91
C ALA A 10 -12.08 9.38 1.23
N SER A 11 -11.83 10.70 1.19
CA SER A 11 -12.88 11.72 1.38
C SER A 11 -13.91 11.69 0.27
N ILE A 12 -13.47 11.53 -0.99
CA ILE A 12 -14.37 11.42 -2.15
C ILE A 12 -15.23 10.17 -2.03
N LEU A 13 -14.63 9.05 -1.60
CA LEU A 13 -15.33 7.79 -1.39
C LEU A 13 -16.40 7.91 -0.31
N CYS A 14 -16.09 8.57 0.82
CA CYS A 14 -17.07 8.83 1.87
C CYS A 14 -18.29 9.61 1.37
N GLU A 15 -18.07 10.65 0.58
CA GLU A 15 -19.16 11.43 -0.03
C GLU A 15 -20.02 10.54 -0.96
N ARG A 16 -19.39 9.79 -1.85
CA ARG A 16 -20.11 8.91 -2.79
C ARG A 16 -20.91 7.81 -2.12
N LEU A 17 -20.46 7.34 -0.95
CA LEU A 17 -21.14 6.32 -0.14
C LEU A 17 -22.13 6.90 0.86
N GLY A 18 -22.27 8.23 0.95
CA GLY A 18 -23.16 8.89 1.91
C GLY A 18 -22.71 8.73 3.37
N LEU A 19 -21.43 8.53 3.64
CA LEU A 19 -20.88 8.30 4.97
C LEU A 19 -20.60 9.63 5.70
N MET A 20 -21.64 10.44 5.90
CA MET A 20 -21.54 11.82 6.39
C MET A 20 -20.98 11.97 7.82
N ARG A 21 -20.94 10.90 8.60
CA ARG A 21 -20.41 10.91 9.98
C ARG A 21 -19.05 10.22 10.10
N ALA A 22 -18.54 9.67 9.03
CA ALA A 22 -17.20 9.08 8.99
C ALA A 22 -16.14 10.15 8.75
N PHE A 23 -14.96 9.98 9.33
CA PHE A 23 -13.76 10.66 8.85
C PHE A 23 -12.97 9.70 7.95
N ALA A 24 -12.19 10.25 7.05
CA ALA A 24 -11.42 9.46 6.11
C ALA A 24 -10.11 10.17 5.75
N PHE A 25 -9.10 9.39 5.43
CA PHE A 25 -7.80 9.86 4.96
C PHE A 25 -7.11 8.78 4.15
N ASP A 26 -6.19 9.19 3.29
CA ASP A 26 -5.35 8.28 2.52
C ASP A 26 -4.08 7.94 3.30
N VAL A 27 -3.66 6.67 3.21
CA VAL A 27 -2.37 6.19 3.71
C VAL A 27 -1.44 5.99 2.53
N GLN A 28 -0.30 6.68 2.51
CA GLN A 28 0.70 6.53 1.47
C GLN A 28 1.89 5.71 1.97
N ALA A 29 1.91 4.44 1.65
CA ALA A 29 3.05 3.55 1.86
C ALA A 29 3.26 2.62 0.65
N VAL A 30 2.82 3.05 -0.53
CA VAL A 30 2.96 2.38 -1.83
C VAL A 30 2.54 0.91 -1.74
N CYS A 31 3.37 -0.04 -2.15
CA CYS A 31 3.06 -1.48 -2.14
C CYS A 31 2.74 -2.05 -0.76
N SER A 32 3.22 -1.43 0.31
CA SER A 32 2.88 -1.79 1.70
C SER A 32 1.65 -1.05 2.23
N GLY A 33 1.04 -0.18 1.44
CA GLY A 33 -0.03 0.73 1.86
C GLY A 33 -1.23 0.01 2.48
N PHE A 34 -1.63 -1.13 1.90
CA PHE A 34 -2.73 -1.92 2.44
C PHE A 34 -2.43 -2.42 3.86
N LEU A 35 -1.24 -2.97 4.11
CA LEU A 35 -0.85 -3.45 5.44
C LEU A 35 -0.77 -2.32 6.46
N TYR A 36 -0.25 -1.15 6.07
CA TYR A 36 -0.22 0.04 6.92
C TYR A 36 -1.63 0.55 7.25
N ALA A 37 -2.52 0.58 6.27
CA ALA A 37 -3.91 0.98 6.46
C ALA A 37 -4.67 -0.04 7.33
N LEU A 38 -4.42 -1.35 7.14
CA LEU A 38 -5.01 -2.42 7.92
C LEU A 38 -4.62 -2.31 9.40
N GLU A 39 -3.33 -2.16 9.71
CA GLU A 39 -2.84 -1.99 11.08
C GLU A 39 -3.35 -0.69 11.70
N THR A 40 -3.38 0.39 10.92
CA THR A 40 -3.96 1.68 11.38
C THR A 40 -5.42 1.51 11.77
N GLY A 41 -6.22 0.87 10.92
CA GLY A 41 -7.62 0.57 11.20
C GLY A 41 -7.81 -0.34 12.42
N ALA A 42 -7.00 -1.41 12.53
CA ALA A 42 -7.02 -2.30 13.67
C ALA A 42 -6.74 -1.56 14.98
N ASN A 43 -5.78 -0.63 14.98
CA ASN A 43 -5.48 0.19 16.17
C ASN A 43 -6.63 1.14 16.54
N PHE A 44 -7.34 1.71 15.58
CA PHE A 44 -8.54 2.48 15.85
C PHE A 44 -9.65 1.61 16.49
N ILE A 45 -9.82 0.38 16.03
CA ILE A 45 -10.76 -0.57 16.67
C ILE A 45 -10.30 -0.91 18.11
N ARG A 46 -9.00 -1.26 18.28
CA ARG A 46 -8.44 -1.60 19.63
C ARG A 46 -8.54 -0.45 20.62
N SER A 47 -8.54 0.81 20.15
CA SER A 47 -8.74 1.97 21.01
C SER A 47 -10.15 2.03 21.68
N GLY A 48 -11.11 1.27 21.15
CA GLY A 48 -12.50 1.24 21.61
C GLY A 48 -13.36 2.41 21.13
N ASN A 49 -12.79 3.41 20.48
CA ASN A 49 -13.52 4.60 20.04
C ASN A 49 -14.30 4.37 18.73
N TYR A 50 -13.88 3.40 17.93
CA TYR A 50 -14.48 3.11 16.64
C TYR A 50 -14.86 1.63 16.54
N LYS A 51 -15.98 1.35 15.87
CA LYS A 51 -16.53 0.00 15.78
C LYS A 51 -16.59 -0.55 14.36
N LYS A 52 -16.53 0.33 13.36
CA LYS A 52 -16.57 -0.05 11.94
C LYS A 52 -15.60 0.80 11.16
N ILE A 53 -14.67 0.16 10.48
CA ILE A 53 -13.66 0.83 9.66
C ILE A 53 -13.58 0.11 8.32
N ILE A 54 -13.64 0.86 7.24
CA ILE A 54 -13.42 0.35 5.90
C ILE A 54 -11.97 0.65 5.53
N VAL A 55 -11.21 -0.39 5.23
CA VAL A 55 -9.85 -0.30 4.70
C VAL A 55 -9.92 -0.64 3.21
N VAL A 56 -9.44 0.25 2.37
CA VAL A 56 -9.47 0.11 0.91
C VAL A 56 -8.06 0.14 0.35
N GLY A 57 -7.71 -0.86 -0.47
CA GLY A 57 -6.57 -0.80 -1.38
C GLY A 57 -7.11 -0.57 -2.80
N ALA A 58 -6.67 0.49 -3.46
CA ALA A 58 -7.15 0.81 -4.80
C ALA A 58 -6.03 1.45 -5.63
N GLU A 59 -5.73 0.81 -6.74
CA GLU A 59 -4.63 1.22 -7.62
C GLU A 59 -5.09 1.30 -9.07
N LYS A 60 -4.75 2.41 -9.72
CA LYS A 60 -4.85 2.60 -11.16
C LYS A 60 -3.45 2.80 -11.75
N MET A 61 -2.67 1.73 -11.74
CA MET A 61 -1.29 1.73 -12.22
C MET A 61 -1.19 2.03 -13.72
N SER A 62 -2.21 1.69 -14.50
CA SER A 62 -2.29 2.00 -15.93
C SER A 62 -2.11 3.48 -16.27
N SER A 63 -2.36 4.38 -15.31
CA SER A 63 -2.18 5.83 -15.50
C SER A 63 -0.73 6.32 -15.34
N ILE A 64 0.14 5.50 -14.79
CA ILE A 64 1.54 5.85 -14.46
C ILE A 64 2.56 4.86 -15.02
N ILE A 65 2.14 3.98 -15.93
CA ILE A 65 3.00 3.00 -16.60
C ILE A 65 3.30 3.49 -18.01
N ASP A 66 4.57 3.40 -18.40
CA ASP A 66 4.99 3.51 -19.79
C ASP A 66 4.81 2.15 -20.47
N TYR A 67 3.80 2.02 -21.33
CA TYR A 67 3.54 0.76 -22.05
C TYR A 67 4.62 0.42 -23.12
N THR A 68 5.56 1.32 -23.37
CA THR A 68 6.74 1.05 -24.21
C THR A 68 7.90 0.45 -23.41
N ASP A 69 7.89 0.61 -22.09
CA ASP A 69 8.89 0.00 -21.21
C ASP A 69 8.49 -1.45 -20.84
N ARG A 70 9.08 -2.41 -21.53
CA ARG A 70 8.84 -3.84 -21.34
C ARG A 70 9.33 -4.39 -20.00
N ALA A 71 10.13 -3.63 -19.26
CA ALA A 71 10.60 -4.04 -17.93
C ALA A 71 9.56 -3.79 -16.84
N THR A 72 8.70 -2.81 -16.99
CA THR A 72 7.72 -2.41 -15.98
C THR A 72 6.27 -2.71 -16.39
N CYS A 73 5.89 -2.52 -17.66
CA CYS A 73 4.50 -2.61 -18.07
C CYS A 73 3.80 -3.97 -17.81
N PRO A 74 4.48 -5.15 -17.83
CA PRO A 74 3.81 -6.41 -17.53
C PRO A 74 3.66 -6.70 -16.02
N ILE A 75 4.29 -5.90 -15.15
CA ILE A 75 4.36 -6.16 -13.70
C ILE A 75 3.22 -5.47 -12.95
N PHE A 76 2.83 -4.28 -13.40
CA PHE A 76 1.87 -3.44 -12.72
C PHE A 76 0.50 -3.49 -13.39
N GLY A 77 -0.57 -3.52 -12.58
CA GLY A 77 -1.95 -3.55 -13.06
C GLY A 77 -2.90 -2.76 -12.17
N ASP A 78 -4.13 -2.61 -12.65
CA ASP A 78 -5.21 -1.95 -11.93
C ASP A 78 -5.96 -2.95 -11.06
N GLY A 79 -6.37 -2.52 -9.87
CA GLY A 79 -7.17 -3.35 -8.98
C GLY A 79 -7.64 -2.58 -7.76
N ALA A 80 -8.73 -3.05 -7.18
CA ALA A 80 -9.25 -2.51 -5.92
C ALA A 80 -9.90 -3.61 -5.08
N ALA A 81 -9.73 -3.50 -3.77
CA ALA A 81 -10.39 -4.34 -2.78
C ALA A 81 -10.68 -3.54 -1.51
N ALA A 82 -11.69 -3.95 -0.77
CA ALA A 82 -12.06 -3.32 0.50
C ALA A 82 -12.35 -4.37 1.57
N PHE A 83 -11.99 -4.05 2.81
CA PHE A 83 -12.24 -4.84 3.99
C PHE A 83 -12.97 -4.02 5.04
N MET A 84 -13.97 -4.64 5.70
CA MET A 84 -14.60 -4.08 6.87
C MET A 84 -13.93 -4.64 8.12
N LEU A 85 -13.46 -3.77 8.99
CA LEU A 85 -12.93 -4.13 10.31
C LEU A 85 -13.99 -3.85 11.38
N GLU A 86 -14.20 -4.82 12.25
CA GLU A 86 -15.08 -4.73 13.42
C GLU A 86 -14.39 -5.36 14.62
N PRO A 87 -14.75 -4.97 15.87
CA PRO A 87 -14.27 -5.67 17.05
C PRO A 87 -14.82 -7.08 17.10
N THR A 88 -14.02 -8.02 17.58
CA THR A 88 -14.41 -9.39 17.84
C THR A 88 -13.98 -9.81 19.25
N THR A 89 -14.71 -10.77 19.83
CA THR A 89 -14.33 -11.48 21.06
C THR A 89 -13.73 -12.85 20.78
N GLU A 90 -13.70 -13.25 19.52
CA GLU A 90 -13.09 -14.50 19.07
C GLU A 90 -11.57 -14.32 18.88
N ASP A 91 -10.83 -15.39 19.02
CA ASP A 91 -9.38 -15.40 18.80
C ASP A 91 -9.05 -15.48 17.30
N LEU A 92 -9.44 -14.43 16.58
CA LEU A 92 -9.22 -14.31 15.13
C LEU A 92 -9.14 -12.84 14.71
N GLY A 93 -8.65 -12.59 13.49
CA GLY A 93 -8.56 -11.27 12.89
C GLY A 93 -7.12 -10.79 12.74
N VAL A 94 -6.90 -9.48 12.83
CA VAL A 94 -5.56 -8.88 12.75
C VAL A 94 -4.86 -9.06 14.08
N MET A 95 -4.06 -10.12 14.20
CA MET A 95 -3.37 -10.46 15.45
C MET A 95 -2.17 -9.56 15.69
N ASP A 96 -1.30 -9.40 14.69
CA ASP A 96 -0.05 -8.67 14.80
C ASP A 96 0.43 -8.19 13.42
N SER A 97 1.39 -7.24 13.41
CA SER A 97 2.03 -6.77 12.19
C SER A 97 3.49 -6.38 12.40
N VAL A 98 4.30 -6.55 11.35
CA VAL A 98 5.66 -6.06 11.29
C VAL A 98 5.78 -5.09 10.13
N LEU A 99 5.74 -3.80 10.40
CA LEU A 99 5.85 -2.73 9.42
C LEU A 99 7.26 -2.15 9.43
N ARG A 100 7.85 -1.97 8.24
CA ARG A 100 9.20 -1.44 8.08
C ARG A 100 9.26 -0.49 6.88
N THR A 101 10.18 0.46 6.92
CA THR A 101 10.44 1.42 5.85
C THR A 101 11.94 1.55 5.62
N ASP A 102 12.35 1.56 4.35
CA ASP A 102 13.72 1.87 3.98
C ASP A 102 13.75 2.86 2.80
N GLY A 103 14.05 4.12 3.10
CA GLY A 103 14.14 5.19 2.09
C GLY A 103 15.34 5.09 1.15
N LYS A 104 16.31 4.19 1.41
CA LYS A 104 17.46 3.95 0.52
C LYS A 104 17.04 3.37 -0.83
N GLY A 105 15.82 2.86 -0.93
CA GLY A 105 15.25 2.33 -2.16
C GLY A 105 14.89 3.37 -3.23
N LEU A 106 14.88 4.66 -2.89
CA LEU A 106 14.50 5.74 -3.81
C LEU A 106 15.18 5.67 -5.20
N PRO A 107 16.48 5.39 -5.34
CA PRO A 107 17.09 5.30 -6.67
C PRO A 107 16.59 4.15 -7.54
N PHE A 108 16.01 3.11 -6.93
CA PHE A 108 15.67 1.85 -7.59
C PHE A 108 14.18 1.71 -7.93
N LEU A 109 13.31 2.48 -7.26
CA LEU A 109 11.86 2.46 -7.52
C LEU A 109 11.27 3.83 -7.20
N HIS A 110 10.85 4.56 -8.23
CA HIS A 110 10.29 5.90 -8.06
C HIS A 110 9.52 6.39 -9.29
N ILE A 111 8.77 7.48 -9.12
CA ILE A 111 8.30 8.36 -10.20
C ILE A 111 9.03 9.68 -10.05
N LYS A 112 9.83 10.05 -11.03
CA LYS A 112 10.78 11.16 -10.92
C LYS A 112 10.11 12.53 -10.87
N ALA A 113 9.06 12.74 -11.66
CA ALA A 113 8.36 14.02 -11.75
C ALA A 113 6.91 13.92 -11.27
N GLY A 114 6.35 15.07 -10.94
CA GLY A 114 4.98 15.17 -10.45
C GLY A 114 4.88 15.56 -8.98
N GLY A 115 5.97 15.50 -8.23
CA GLY A 115 6.08 16.01 -6.85
C GLY A 115 6.65 17.43 -6.77
N SER A 116 6.91 17.89 -5.54
CA SER A 116 7.47 19.22 -5.29
C SER A 116 8.94 19.37 -5.67
N VAL A 117 9.71 18.27 -5.68
CA VAL A 117 11.13 18.27 -6.07
C VAL A 117 11.29 18.43 -7.58
N CYS A 118 10.40 17.82 -8.35
CA CYS A 118 10.38 17.92 -9.81
C CYS A 118 8.93 18.11 -10.27
N THR A 119 8.55 19.37 -10.43
CA THR A 119 7.19 19.75 -10.83
C THR A 119 6.94 19.40 -12.30
N PRO A 120 5.66 19.18 -12.69
CA PRO A 120 5.30 18.95 -14.08
C PRO A 120 5.71 20.12 -14.99
N SER A 121 6.26 19.79 -16.16
CA SER A 121 6.62 20.73 -17.22
C SER A 121 6.62 20.03 -18.58
N TYR A 122 6.69 20.76 -19.68
CA TYR A 122 6.85 20.15 -20.99
C TYR A 122 8.12 19.27 -21.06
N TYR A 123 9.22 19.72 -20.45
CA TYR A 123 10.44 18.93 -20.36
C TYR A 123 10.22 17.59 -19.65
N THR A 124 9.49 17.57 -18.52
CA THR A 124 9.26 16.32 -17.78
C THR A 124 8.30 15.38 -18.49
N LEU A 125 7.36 15.92 -19.28
CA LEU A 125 6.46 15.13 -20.13
C LEU A 125 7.23 14.51 -21.30
N ASP A 126 7.98 15.30 -22.04
CA ASP A 126 8.75 14.87 -23.20
C ASP A 126 9.82 13.81 -22.84
N ASN A 127 10.30 13.84 -21.59
CA ASN A 127 11.30 12.90 -21.09
C ASN A 127 10.68 11.74 -20.27
N HIS A 128 9.37 11.49 -20.35
CA HIS A 128 8.69 10.36 -19.73
C HIS A 128 8.87 10.25 -18.21
N MET A 129 9.14 11.37 -17.51
CA MET A 129 9.50 11.39 -16.10
C MET A 129 8.30 11.17 -15.15
N HIS A 130 7.10 11.06 -15.68
CA HIS A 130 5.85 10.84 -14.94
C HIS A 130 5.47 9.36 -14.84
N TYR A 131 6.26 8.48 -15.44
CA TYR A 131 6.06 7.04 -15.35
C TYR A 131 6.91 6.41 -14.27
N ILE A 132 6.46 5.24 -13.81
CA ILE A 132 7.18 4.46 -12.81
C ILE A 132 8.51 3.96 -13.38
N TYR A 133 9.57 4.14 -12.64
CA TYR A 133 10.88 3.56 -12.90
C TYR A 133 11.17 2.46 -11.89
N GLN A 134 11.66 1.31 -12.36
CA GLN A 134 12.07 0.20 -11.51
C GLN A 134 13.35 -0.46 -11.99
N GLU A 135 14.34 -0.52 -11.14
CA GLU A 135 15.50 -1.39 -11.33
C GLU A 135 15.19 -2.79 -10.77
N GLY A 136 14.55 -3.62 -11.62
CA GLY A 136 13.88 -4.85 -11.20
C GLY A 136 14.76 -5.84 -10.44
N ARG A 137 16.04 -6.00 -10.83
CA ARG A 137 16.95 -6.94 -10.16
C ARG A 137 17.21 -6.57 -8.70
N THR A 138 17.48 -5.31 -8.41
CA THR A 138 17.73 -4.82 -7.06
C THR A 138 16.47 -4.86 -6.23
N VAL A 139 15.35 -4.38 -6.78
CA VAL A 139 14.04 -4.42 -6.11
C VAL A 139 13.63 -5.84 -5.77
N PHE A 140 13.76 -6.79 -6.70
CA PHE A 140 13.44 -8.20 -6.47
C PHE A 140 14.26 -8.81 -5.32
N LYS A 141 15.59 -8.65 -5.34
CA LYS A 141 16.46 -9.19 -4.29
C LYS A 141 16.13 -8.62 -2.92
N TYR A 142 15.86 -7.32 -2.87
CA TYR A 142 15.49 -6.63 -1.65
C TYR A 142 14.12 -7.11 -1.13
N ALA A 143 13.13 -7.22 -2.00
CA ALA A 143 11.78 -7.67 -1.65
C ALA A 143 11.79 -9.09 -1.09
N VAL A 144 12.43 -10.05 -1.77
CA VAL A 144 12.49 -11.45 -1.32
C VAL A 144 13.09 -11.57 0.08
N ALA A 145 14.24 -10.92 0.32
CA ALA A 145 14.91 -11.00 1.61
C ALA A 145 14.08 -10.34 2.73
N ASN A 146 13.54 -9.15 2.49
CA ASN A 146 12.85 -8.39 3.53
C ASN A 146 11.43 -8.89 3.82
N MET A 147 10.72 -9.42 2.82
CA MET A 147 9.44 -10.09 3.07
C MET A 147 9.63 -11.36 3.91
N ALA A 148 10.63 -12.20 3.58
CA ALA A 148 10.96 -13.38 4.39
C ALA A 148 11.27 -12.99 5.83
N ASN A 149 12.16 -12.02 6.04
CA ASN A 149 12.52 -11.53 7.38
C ASN A 149 11.32 -10.95 8.15
N ALA A 150 10.38 -10.30 7.47
CA ALA A 150 9.17 -9.77 8.10
C ALA A 150 8.21 -10.91 8.51
N CYS A 151 8.06 -11.94 7.67
CA CYS A 151 7.29 -13.14 8.02
C CYS A 151 7.89 -13.88 9.21
N GLU A 152 9.20 -14.11 9.20
CA GLU A 152 9.89 -14.75 10.32
C GLU A 152 9.70 -13.96 11.61
N ALA A 153 9.88 -12.64 11.57
CA ALA A 153 9.75 -11.78 12.74
C ALA A 153 8.33 -11.78 13.34
N VAL A 154 7.27 -11.85 12.51
CA VAL A 154 5.89 -11.92 13.04
C VAL A 154 5.57 -13.31 13.61
N ILE A 155 6.07 -14.37 12.98
CA ILE A 155 5.92 -15.75 13.46
C ILE A 155 6.59 -15.91 14.83
N GLU A 156 7.88 -15.53 14.93
CA GLU A 156 8.64 -15.62 16.18
C GLU A 156 8.01 -14.80 17.31
N ARG A 157 7.60 -13.57 17.03
CA ARG A 157 7.01 -12.66 18.03
C ARG A 157 5.70 -13.20 18.60
N ASN A 158 4.95 -13.96 17.83
CA ASN A 158 3.71 -14.59 18.25
C ASN A 158 3.89 -16.04 18.74
N HIS A 159 5.15 -16.51 18.89
CA HIS A 159 5.46 -17.87 19.35
C HIS A 159 4.84 -18.97 18.49
N LEU A 160 4.66 -18.71 17.19
CA LEU A 160 4.15 -19.66 16.22
C LEU A 160 5.27 -20.46 15.57
N SER A 161 4.94 -21.63 15.09
CA SER A 161 5.79 -22.44 14.20
C SER A 161 5.35 -22.29 12.75
N LYS A 162 6.13 -22.82 11.82
CA LYS A 162 5.74 -22.85 10.39
C LYS A 162 4.52 -23.73 10.13
N ASP A 163 4.29 -24.72 10.97
CA ASP A 163 3.17 -25.67 10.85
C ASP A 163 1.83 -25.05 11.30
N ASP A 164 1.89 -23.92 12.01
CA ASP A 164 0.70 -23.15 12.42
C ASP A 164 0.23 -22.19 11.31
N ILE A 165 0.95 -22.10 10.18
CA ILE A 165 0.65 -21.19 9.08
C ILE A 165 0.03 -21.94 7.91
N ASP A 166 -1.25 -21.74 7.68
CA ASP A 166 -1.98 -22.35 6.56
C ASP A 166 -1.66 -21.69 5.21
N TRP A 167 -1.49 -20.35 5.21
CA TRP A 167 -1.30 -19.59 3.98
C TRP A 167 -0.28 -18.46 4.13
N VAL A 168 0.54 -18.30 3.10
CA VAL A 168 1.39 -17.11 2.89
C VAL A 168 0.94 -16.46 1.59
N ILE A 169 0.56 -15.18 1.67
CA ILE A 169 0.09 -14.39 0.53
C ILE A 169 1.07 -13.23 0.29
N PRO A 170 2.14 -13.47 -0.49
CA PRO A 170 3.12 -12.44 -0.77
C PRO A 170 2.60 -11.45 -1.83
N HIS A 171 3.07 -10.20 -1.70
CA HIS A 171 2.82 -9.18 -2.73
C HIS A 171 3.60 -9.48 -3.99
#